data_3322b73625bb6bb443550ed3b0fa4748
#
_entry.id   3322b73625bb6bb443550ed3b0fa4748
#
_cell.length_a   1.000
_cell.length_b   1.000
_cell.length_c   1.000
_cell.angle_alpha   90.00
_cell.angle_beta   90.00
_cell.angle_gamma   90.00
#
_symmetry.space_group_name_H-M   'P 1'
#
loop_
_entity.id
_entity.type
_entity.pdbx_description
1 polymer ?
#
loop_
_entity_poly.entity_id
_entity_poly.type
_entity_poly.pdbx_seq_one_letter_code
_entity_poly.pdbx_strand_id
1 'polypeptide(L)'
;HNPPAPEVLDLCDKMGILVIDELFDMWHSAKKGQDYHNYFDEWHERDLVNFCHRDRNHPSVIAWSTGNEVPEQGNKSLHHVSQTLTDLFHREDPTRKVTAGCNDAGAARNGFADTLDVYGYNYKPWAYKAFSKDRPDQPFYASETSSCVSTRGEYFFPVDWNKSKGFFL
;
A
#
# COMPACT_ATOMS: atom_id res chain seq x y z
N HIS A 1 0.67 0.50 7.95
CA HIS A 1 0.80 1.96 7.70
C HIS A 1 2.12 2.56 8.23
N ASN A 2 2.92 1.80 8.93
CA ASN A 2 4.19 2.24 9.50
C ASN A 2 5.12 1.03 9.67
N PRO A 3 6.44 1.24 9.79
CA PRO A 3 7.40 0.17 9.99
C PRO A 3 7.03 -0.71 11.19
N PRO A 4 6.99 -2.04 11.04
CA PRO A 4 6.73 -2.95 12.15
C PRO A 4 7.89 -2.95 13.14
N ALA A 5 7.65 -3.43 14.37
CA ALA A 5 8.74 -3.77 15.27
C ALA A 5 9.56 -4.94 14.67
N PRO A 6 10.90 -4.95 14.78
CA PRO A 6 11.72 -6.01 14.21
C PRO A 6 11.30 -7.42 14.64
N GLU A 7 10.84 -7.57 15.89
CA GLU A 7 10.36 -8.84 16.43
C GLU A 7 9.14 -9.40 15.70
N VAL A 8 8.34 -8.54 15.07
CA VAL A 8 7.20 -8.95 14.24
C VAL A 8 7.71 -9.67 12.99
N LEU A 9 8.74 -9.13 12.33
CA LEU A 9 9.35 -9.75 11.15
C LEU A 9 10.05 -11.06 11.53
N ASP A 10 10.76 -11.11 12.67
CA ASP A 10 11.34 -12.36 13.18
C ASP A 10 10.30 -13.46 13.39
N LEU A 11 9.12 -13.10 13.91
CA LEU A 11 8.02 -14.02 14.08
C LEU A 11 7.39 -14.44 12.74
N CYS A 12 7.23 -13.51 11.82
CA CYS A 12 6.73 -13.81 10.47
C CYS A 12 7.66 -14.79 9.75
N ASP A 13 8.97 -14.59 9.82
CA ASP A 13 9.97 -15.51 9.27
C ASP A 13 9.83 -16.92 9.83
N LYS A 14 9.69 -17.03 11.16
CA LYS A 14 9.54 -18.33 11.85
C LYS A 14 8.24 -19.03 11.54
N MET A 15 7.16 -18.26 11.34
CA MET A 15 5.81 -18.79 11.13
C MET A 15 5.46 -18.96 9.65
N GLY A 16 6.30 -18.49 8.73
CA GLY A 16 6.02 -18.51 7.29
C GLY A 16 4.90 -17.55 6.87
N ILE A 17 4.76 -16.41 7.57
CA ILE A 17 3.78 -15.37 7.25
C ILE A 17 4.41 -14.38 6.28
N LEU A 18 3.77 -14.15 5.13
CA LEU A 18 4.25 -13.19 4.15
C LEU A 18 3.85 -11.77 4.57
N VAL A 19 4.78 -10.83 4.37
CA VAL A 19 4.65 -9.43 4.78
C VAL A 19 4.84 -8.52 3.57
N ILE A 20 3.92 -7.58 3.39
CA ILE A 20 4.15 -6.36 2.61
C ILE A 20 4.52 -5.30 3.63
N ASP A 21 5.77 -4.84 3.56
CA ASP A 21 6.33 -3.96 4.57
C ASP A 21 6.17 -2.50 4.14
N GLU A 22 5.50 -1.68 4.96
CA GLU A 22 5.11 -0.33 4.60
C GLU A 22 5.81 0.72 5.46
N LEU A 23 6.45 1.68 4.77
CA LEU A 23 7.25 2.71 5.42
C LEU A 23 6.42 3.93 5.84
N PHE A 24 5.60 4.46 4.92
CA PHE A 24 4.88 5.72 5.12
C PHE A 24 3.37 5.56 4.98
N ASP A 25 2.61 6.20 5.87
CA ASP A 25 1.15 6.35 5.68
C ASP A 25 0.81 7.58 4.82
N MET A 26 1.67 8.59 4.78
CA MET A 26 1.54 9.81 3.98
C MET A 26 2.91 10.27 3.48
N TRP A 27 2.90 11.14 2.46
CA TRP A 27 4.11 11.70 1.89
C TRP A 27 4.19 13.21 2.10
N HIS A 28 4.44 13.98 1.04
CA HIS A 28 4.52 15.43 1.03
C HIS A 28 3.19 16.09 1.40
N SER A 29 2.05 15.53 0.97
CA SER A 29 0.73 16.07 1.26
C SER A 29 0.17 15.50 2.57
N ALA A 30 -0.28 16.40 3.45
CA ALA A 30 -0.83 16.06 4.76
C ALA A 30 -2.13 15.25 4.67
N LYS A 31 -2.28 14.23 5.49
CA LYS A 31 -3.57 13.65 5.89
C LYS A 31 -4.08 14.28 7.17
N LYS A 32 -3.17 14.63 8.07
CA LYS A 32 -3.45 15.33 9.36
C LYS A 32 -2.40 16.41 9.59
N GLY A 33 -2.72 17.41 10.41
CA GLY A 33 -1.83 18.54 10.65
C GLY A 33 -0.52 18.20 11.37
N GLN A 34 -0.47 17.09 12.09
CA GLN A 34 0.70 16.64 12.88
C GLN A 34 1.18 15.25 12.43
N ASP A 35 1.16 14.98 11.13
CA ASP A 35 1.66 13.72 10.58
C ASP A 35 3.06 13.87 9.96
N TYR A 36 3.55 12.79 9.34
CA TYR A 36 4.91 12.72 8.79
C TYR A 36 5.16 13.70 7.65
N HIS A 37 4.14 14.28 7.01
CA HIS A 37 4.33 15.28 5.94
C HIS A 37 5.22 16.45 6.38
N ASN A 38 5.22 16.79 7.68
CA ASN A 38 6.07 17.86 8.22
C ASN A 38 7.57 17.57 8.14
N TYR A 39 7.93 16.32 7.96
CA TYR A 39 9.31 15.83 7.95
C TYR A 39 9.69 15.20 6.62
N PHE A 40 8.70 14.92 5.75
CA PHE A 40 8.87 14.11 4.55
C PHE A 40 10.00 14.65 3.65
N ASP A 41 10.01 15.93 3.33
CA ASP A 41 10.99 16.52 2.40
C ASP A 41 12.43 16.39 2.90
N GLU A 42 12.66 16.45 4.21
CA GLU A 42 13.99 16.36 4.81
C GLU A 42 14.41 14.90 5.07
N TRP A 43 13.46 14.01 5.41
CA TRP A 43 13.79 12.73 6.01
C TRP A 43 13.46 11.50 5.17
N HIS A 44 12.61 11.61 4.14
CA HIS A 44 12.08 10.44 3.40
C HIS A 44 13.16 9.51 2.86
N GLU A 45 14.22 10.05 2.23
CA GLU A 45 15.29 9.21 1.67
C GLU A 45 16.08 8.50 2.78
N ARG A 46 16.45 9.23 3.82
CA ARG A 46 17.19 8.67 4.95
C ARG A 46 16.41 7.58 5.68
N ASP A 47 15.12 7.83 5.90
CA ASP A 47 14.24 6.88 6.60
C ASP A 47 14.01 5.65 5.73
N LEU A 48 13.80 5.83 4.40
CA LEU A 48 13.67 4.71 3.47
C LEU A 48 14.92 3.83 3.44
N VAL A 49 16.10 4.43 3.34
CA VAL A 49 17.37 3.67 3.35
C VAL A 49 17.53 2.88 4.65
N ASN A 50 17.29 3.51 5.80
CA ASN A 50 17.39 2.85 7.09
C ASN A 50 16.37 1.71 7.24
N PHE A 51 15.13 1.93 6.82
CA PHE A 51 14.07 0.94 6.82
C PHE A 51 14.43 -0.27 5.95
N CYS A 52 14.81 -0.02 4.71
CA CYS A 52 15.19 -1.08 3.77
C CYS A 52 16.39 -1.88 4.29
N HIS A 53 17.42 -1.22 4.82
CA HIS A 53 18.60 -1.89 5.38
C HIS A 53 18.27 -2.72 6.63
N ARG A 54 17.30 -2.26 7.45
CA ARG A 54 16.85 -3.01 8.62
C ARG A 54 16.14 -4.31 8.21
N ASP A 55 15.25 -4.23 7.20
CA ASP A 55 14.23 -5.28 6.99
C ASP A 55 14.48 -6.16 5.74
N ARG A 56 15.34 -5.76 4.80
CA ARG A 56 15.58 -6.50 3.54
C ARG A 56 16.11 -7.92 3.70
N ASN A 57 16.65 -8.29 4.87
CA ASN A 57 17.14 -9.64 5.12
C ASN A 57 16.08 -10.58 5.71
N HIS A 58 14.84 -10.09 5.92
CA HIS A 58 13.74 -10.94 6.34
C HIS A 58 13.10 -11.64 5.15
N PRO A 59 13.12 -12.99 5.06
CA PRO A 59 12.51 -13.74 3.97
C PRO A 59 10.99 -13.63 3.95
N SER A 60 10.35 -13.26 5.05
CA SER A 60 8.92 -12.96 5.14
C SER A 60 8.52 -11.73 4.32
N VAL A 61 9.40 -10.73 4.19
CA VAL A 61 9.13 -9.51 3.44
C VAL A 61 9.18 -9.81 1.94
N ILE A 62 8.02 -9.74 1.27
CA ILE A 62 7.89 -10.08 -0.16
C ILE A 62 7.77 -8.86 -1.08
N ALA A 63 7.39 -7.72 -0.53
CA ALA A 63 7.26 -6.45 -1.26
C ALA A 63 7.42 -5.28 -0.30
N TRP A 64 7.82 -4.13 -0.85
CA TRP A 64 7.87 -2.86 -0.17
C TRP A 64 6.64 -2.02 -0.51
N SER A 65 6.00 -1.42 0.48
CA SER A 65 4.94 -0.44 0.27
C SER A 65 5.46 0.97 0.56
N THR A 66 5.29 1.86 -0.43
CA THR A 66 5.74 3.25 -0.32
C THR A 66 4.76 4.10 0.48
N GLY A 67 3.49 3.69 0.56
CA GLY A 67 2.48 4.47 1.26
C GLY A 67 1.07 3.94 1.11
N ASN A 68 0.17 4.53 1.90
CA ASN A 68 -1.24 4.16 1.92
C ASN A 68 -2.13 5.38 1.70
N GLU A 69 -3.05 5.30 0.74
CA GLU A 69 -4.09 6.31 0.47
C GLU A 69 -3.55 7.76 0.42
N VAL A 70 -2.38 7.91 -0.16
CA VAL A 70 -1.69 9.20 -0.22
C VAL A 70 -2.46 10.19 -1.11
N PRO A 71 -2.58 11.47 -0.74
CA PRO A 71 -3.28 12.46 -1.57
C PRO A 71 -2.67 12.63 -2.97
N GLU A 72 -1.38 12.36 -3.12
CA GLU A 72 -0.64 12.43 -4.38
C GLU A 72 -1.18 11.50 -5.47
N GLN A 73 -1.86 10.39 -5.10
CA GLN A 73 -2.44 9.45 -6.07
C GLN A 73 -3.44 10.10 -7.03
N GLY A 74 -4.15 11.15 -6.57
CA GLY A 74 -5.11 11.90 -7.37
C GLY A 74 -4.51 13.08 -8.15
N ASN A 75 -3.26 13.45 -7.90
CA ASN A 75 -2.63 14.64 -8.46
C ASN A 75 -1.43 14.31 -9.35
N LYS A 76 -1.61 14.41 -10.68
CA LYS A 76 -0.56 14.10 -11.66
C LYS A 76 0.75 14.86 -11.45
N SER A 77 0.70 16.09 -10.99
CA SER A 77 1.90 16.90 -10.77
C SER A 77 2.78 16.37 -9.63
N LEU A 78 2.23 15.50 -8.78
CA LEU A 78 2.90 14.92 -7.62
C LEU A 78 3.27 13.43 -7.81
N HIS A 79 2.94 12.82 -8.96
CA HIS A 79 3.29 11.41 -9.22
C HIS A 79 4.80 11.16 -9.20
N HIS A 80 5.60 12.19 -9.45
CA HIS A 80 7.06 12.10 -9.34
C HIS A 80 7.52 11.70 -7.93
N VAL A 81 6.76 12.02 -6.88
CA VAL A 81 7.06 11.59 -5.50
C VAL A 81 6.99 10.07 -5.40
N SER A 82 5.91 9.46 -5.93
CA SER A 82 5.77 8.00 -5.99
C SER A 82 6.91 7.35 -6.79
N GLN A 83 7.25 7.91 -7.96
CA GLN A 83 8.34 7.40 -8.77
C GLN A 83 9.68 7.48 -8.03
N THR A 84 9.96 8.60 -7.37
CA THR A 84 11.19 8.77 -6.58
C THR A 84 11.29 7.72 -5.47
N LEU A 85 10.22 7.48 -4.73
CA LEU A 85 10.23 6.46 -3.66
C LEU A 85 10.42 5.05 -4.23
N THR A 86 9.77 4.73 -5.35
CA THR A 86 9.94 3.44 -6.02
C THR A 86 11.39 3.25 -6.50
N ASP A 87 11.98 4.26 -7.10
CA ASP A 87 13.38 4.23 -7.56
C ASP A 87 14.36 4.07 -6.38
N LEU A 88 14.06 4.73 -5.25
CA LEU A 88 14.86 4.60 -4.02
C LEU A 88 14.79 3.17 -3.48
N PHE A 89 13.60 2.56 -3.40
CA PHE A 89 13.47 1.15 -2.98
C PHE A 89 14.23 0.21 -3.93
N HIS A 90 14.12 0.39 -5.23
CA HIS A 90 14.85 -0.43 -6.21
C HIS A 90 16.36 -0.24 -6.11
N ARG A 91 16.84 0.95 -5.74
CA ARG A 91 18.25 1.21 -5.50
C ARG A 91 18.77 0.43 -4.27
N GLU A 92 17.99 0.40 -3.18
CA GLU A 92 18.39 -0.24 -1.92
C GLU A 92 18.12 -1.75 -1.89
N ASP A 93 17.08 -2.20 -2.60
CA ASP A 93 16.73 -3.61 -2.77
C ASP A 93 16.09 -3.89 -4.13
N PRO A 94 16.90 -4.23 -5.14
CA PRO A 94 16.40 -4.56 -6.50
C PRO A 94 15.68 -5.92 -6.57
N THR A 95 15.57 -6.66 -5.47
CA THR A 95 15.04 -8.04 -5.49
C THR A 95 13.53 -8.07 -5.24
N ARG A 96 12.95 -7.03 -4.64
CA ARG A 96 11.54 -6.97 -4.28
C ARG A 96 10.79 -5.92 -5.08
N LYS A 97 9.51 -6.21 -5.30
CA LYS A 97 8.58 -5.31 -5.97
C LYS A 97 8.08 -4.22 -5.02
N VAL A 98 7.73 -3.08 -5.60
CA VAL A 98 7.25 -1.89 -4.88
C VAL A 98 5.78 -1.65 -5.17
N THR A 99 5.02 -1.33 -4.12
CA THR A 99 3.57 -1.10 -4.17
C THR A 99 3.16 0.13 -3.35
N ALA A 100 1.89 0.50 -3.43
CA ALA A 100 1.20 1.41 -2.54
C ALA A 100 -0.29 1.02 -2.44
N GLY A 101 -0.94 1.27 -1.31
CA GLY A 101 -2.38 1.09 -1.14
C GLY A 101 -3.14 2.30 -1.70
N CYS A 102 -4.05 2.09 -2.65
CA CYS A 102 -4.74 3.17 -3.37
C CYS A 102 -6.26 3.08 -3.23
N ASN A 103 -6.88 4.14 -2.71
CA ASN A 103 -8.33 4.26 -2.58
C ASN A 103 -8.99 5.15 -3.64
N ASP A 104 -8.22 5.85 -4.47
CA ASP A 104 -8.74 6.58 -5.61
C ASP A 104 -8.83 5.66 -6.84
N ALA A 105 -10.06 5.38 -7.29
CA ALA A 105 -10.27 4.56 -8.48
C ALA A 105 -9.70 5.17 -9.77
N GLY A 106 -9.51 6.50 -9.81
CA GLY A 106 -8.89 7.24 -10.91
C GLY A 106 -7.39 7.01 -11.00
N ALA A 107 -6.72 6.75 -9.86
CA ALA A 107 -5.28 6.59 -9.78
C ALA A 107 -4.73 5.44 -10.66
N ALA A 108 -5.54 4.40 -10.88
CA ALA A 108 -5.21 3.31 -11.79
C ALA A 108 -5.05 3.74 -13.28
N ARG A 109 -5.59 4.92 -13.65
CA ARG A 109 -5.66 5.40 -15.05
C ARG A 109 -5.07 6.80 -15.26
N ASN A 110 -4.77 7.52 -14.20
CA ASN A 110 -4.25 8.89 -14.30
C ASN A 110 -2.71 8.96 -14.46
N GLY A 111 -2.00 7.82 -14.45
CA GLY A 111 -0.55 7.70 -14.51
C GLY A 111 0.10 7.31 -13.19
N PHE A 112 -0.63 7.34 -12.05
CA PHE A 112 -0.06 6.95 -10.77
C PHE A 112 0.34 5.46 -10.74
N ALA A 113 -0.49 4.58 -11.30
CA ALA A 113 -0.17 3.16 -11.38
C ALA A 113 1.14 2.87 -12.15
N ASP A 114 1.56 3.76 -13.06
CA ASP A 114 2.80 3.59 -13.83
C ASP A 114 4.06 3.78 -12.98
N THR A 115 3.92 4.36 -11.81
CA THR A 115 5.04 4.58 -10.85
C THR A 115 5.27 3.39 -9.91
N LEU A 116 4.45 2.35 -9.99
CA LEU A 116 4.47 1.19 -9.09
C LEU A 116 4.69 -0.11 -9.89
N ASP A 117 5.39 -1.07 -9.29
CA ASP A 117 5.48 -2.43 -9.86
C ASP A 117 4.18 -3.22 -9.72
N VAL A 118 3.55 -3.10 -8.53
CA VAL A 118 2.32 -3.80 -8.17
C VAL A 118 1.32 -2.77 -7.67
N TYR A 119 0.09 -2.79 -8.18
CA TYR A 119 -0.93 -1.85 -7.76
C TYR A 119 -1.76 -2.39 -6.61
N GLY A 120 -1.79 -1.70 -5.47
CA GLY A 120 -2.60 -2.05 -4.31
C GLY A 120 -3.97 -1.35 -4.35
N TYR A 121 -5.07 -2.10 -4.32
CA TYR A 121 -6.41 -1.54 -4.24
C TYR A 121 -6.95 -1.53 -2.81
N ASN A 122 -7.37 -0.35 -2.36
CA ASN A 122 -8.19 -0.19 -1.15
C ASN A 122 -9.65 0.00 -1.54
N TYR A 123 -10.55 -0.92 -1.08
CA TYR A 123 -12.02 -0.81 -1.16
C TYR A 123 -12.63 -0.70 -2.56
N LYS A 124 -11.98 -1.19 -3.61
CA LYS A 124 -12.45 -1.05 -5.00
C LYS A 124 -12.59 -2.39 -5.75
N PRO A 125 -13.28 -3.41 -5.19
CA PRO A 125 -13.36 -4.73 -5.84
C PRO A 125 -14.00 -4.68 -7.23
N TRP A 126 -14.89 -3.74 -7.49
CA TRP A 126 -15.50 -3.55 -8.81
C TRP A 126 -14.50 -3.12 -9.90
N ALA A 127 -13.36 -2.54 -9.53
CA ALA A 127 -12.35 -2.06 -10.47
C ALA A 127 -11.40 -3.16 -10.96
N TYR A 128 -11.29 -4.30 -10.27
CA TYR A 128 -10.28 -5.34 -10.53
C TYR A 128 -10.34 -5.88 -11.96
N LYS A 129 -11.55 -6.22 -12.44
CA LYS A 129 -11.74 -6.75 -13.80
C LYS A 129 -11.33 -5.75 -14.88
N ALA A 130 -11.64 -4.48 -14.67
CA ALA A 130 -11.26 -3.42 -15.61
C ALA A 130 -9.74 -3.22 -15.60
N PHE A 131 -9.11 -3.20 -14.43
CA PHE A 131 -7.67 -3.07 -14.28
C PHE A 131 -6.92 -4.21 -15.00
N SER A 132 -7.28 -5.47 -14.74
CA SER A 132 -6.67 -6.62 -15.42
C SER A 132 -6.79 -6.55 -16.94
N LYS A 133 -7.87 -5.98 -17.46
CA LYS A 133 -8.06 -5.81 -18.90
C LYS A 133 -7.21 -4.66 -19.46
N ASP A 134 -7.17 -3.54 -18.74
CA ASP A 134 -6.49 -2.32 -19.19
C ASP A 134 -4.96 -2.41 -19.01
N ARG A 135 -4.52 -3.21 -18.03
CA ARG A 135 -3.10 -3.39 -17.63
C ARG A 135 -2.77 -4.87 -17.43
N PRO A 136 -2.79 -5.69 -18.48
CA PRO A 136 -2.62 -7.15 -18.36
C PRO A 136 -1.25 -7.56 -17.82
N ASP A 137 -0.23 -6.73 -18.00
CA ASP A 137 1.15 -7.00 -17.58
C ASP A 137 1.50 -6.43 -16.20
N GLN A 138 0.60 -5.63 -15.59
CA GLN A 138 0.82 -5.09 -14.26
C GLN A 138 0.05 -5.89 -13.22
N PRO A 139 0.72 -6.58 -12.29
CA PRO A 139 0.04 -7.26 -11.19
C PRO A 139 -0.63 -6.25 -10.24
N PHE A 140 -1.72 -6.71 -9.62
CA PHE A 140 -2.38 -5.97 -8.55
C PHE A 140 -2.88 -6.90 -7.46
N TYR A 141 -3.18 -6.35 -6.31
CA TYR A 141 -3.78 -7.06 -5.18
C TYR A 141 -4.78 -6.16 -4.42
N ALA A 142 -5.59 -6.77 -3.59
CA ALA A 142 -6.45 -6.04 -2.67
C ALA A 142 -5.66 -5.78 -1.38
N SER A 143 -5.08 -4.59 -1.26
CA SER A 143 -4.37 -4.17 -0.05
C SER A 143 -5.34 -4.03 1.12
N GLU A 144 -6.53 -3.48 0.86
CA GLU A 144 -7.66 -3.44 1.80
C GLU A 144 -8.96 -3.77 1.07
N THR A 145 -9.54 -4.94 1.36
CA THR A 145 -10.70 -5.41 0.60
C THR A 145 -12.00 -4.71 1.00
N SER A 146 -12.22 -4.54 2.31
CA SER A 146 -13.41 -3.84 2.83
C SER A 146 -13.19 -3.35 4.26
N SER A 147 -13.82 -2.22 4.60
CA SER A 147 -13.96 -1.71 5.97
C SER A 147 -15.21 -2.31 6.61
N CYS A 148 -15.15 -3.58 6.95
CA CYS A 148 -16.30 -4.31 7.50
C CYS A 148 -16.04 -4.65 8.96
N VAL A 149 -17.01 -4.36 9.81
CA VAL A 149 -16.98 -4.69 11.24
C VAL A 149 -17.81 -5.94 11.59
N SER A 150 -18.10 -6.80 10.59
CA SER A 150 -18.79 -8.05 10.82
C SER A 150 -17.91 -9.04 11.59
N THR A 151 -18.50 -9.74 12.54
CA THR A 151 -17.84 -10.81 13.26
C THR A 151 -17.65 -12.02 12.33
N ARG A 152 -16.46 -12.63 12.36
CA ARG A 152 -16.20 -13.86 11.63
C ARG A 152 -17.23 -14.95 11.99
N GLY A 153 -17.84 -15.53 10.96
CA GLY A 153 -18.89 -16.54 11.12
C GLY A 153 -20.31 -15.98 11.11
N GLU A 154 -20.49 -14.67 11.07
CA GLU A 154 -21.78 -14.02 10.85
C GLU A 154 -21.99 -13.70 9.37
N TYR A 155 -22.61 -14.64 8.66
CA TYR A 155 -22.90 -14.52 7.24
C TYR A 155 -24.39 -14.53 6.98
N PHE A 156 -24.87 -13.55 6.22
CA PHE A 156 -26.26 -13.47 5.77
C PHE A 156 -26.30 -13.67 4.26
N PHE A 157 -27.08 -14.64 3.81
CA PHE A 157 -27.25 -14.94 2.39
C PHE A 157 -28.74 -14.95 2.02
N PRO A 158 -29.14 -14.32 0.91
CA PRO A 158 -28.34 -13.49 0.01
C PRO A 158 -27.81 -12.27 0.74
N VAL A 159 -26.66 -11.74 0.26
CA VAL A 159 -26.10 -10.52 0.82
C VAL A 159 -27.06 -9.37 0.52
N ASP A 160 -27.65 -8.84 1.57
CA ASP A 160 -28.60 -7.73 1.51
C ASP A 160 -28.04 -6.60 2.39
N TRP A 161 -27.82 -5.45 1.78
CA TRP A 161 -27.28 -4.26 2.44
C TRP A 161 -28.08 -3.84 3.69
N ASN A 162 -29.40 -4.09 3.66
CA ASN A 162 -30.28 -3.72 4.77
C ASN A 162 -30.31 -4.76 5.89
N LYS A 163 -29.74 -5.95 5.68
CA LYS A 163 -29.71 -7.05 6.65
C LYS A 163 -28.32 -7.34 7.19
N SER A 164 -27.28 -6.83 6.52
CA SER A 164 -25.92 -6.91 7.01
C SER A 164 -25.79 -6.05 8.27
N LYS A 165 -25.34 -6.64 9.36
CA LYS A 165 -24.99 -5.91 10.60
C LYS A 165 -23.60 -5.27 10.49
N GLY A 166 -22.94 -5.37 9.34
CA GLY A 166 -21.66 -4.74 9.08
C GLY A 166 -21.82 -3.24 8.76
N PHE A 167 -20.98 -2.41 9.34
CA PHE A 167 -20.81 -1.03 8.90
C PHE A 167 -19.83 -1.02 7.73
N PHE A 168 -20.26 -0.41 6.62
CA PHE A 168 -19.32 0.05 5.60
C PHE A 168 -18.98 1.51 5.91
N LEU A 169 -17.72 1.79 6.21
CA LEU A 169 -17.19 3.13 6.29
C LEU A 169 -16.81 3.63 4.90
#